data_8cbe03e7a2ff0cd57729012f40dc8b7f
#
_entry.id   8cbe03e7a2ff0cd57729012f40dc8b7f
#
_cell.length_a   1.000
_cell.length_b   1.000
_cell.length_c   1.000
_cell.angle_alpha   90.00
_cell.angle_beta   90.00
_cell.angle_gamma   90.00
#
_symmetry.space_group_name_H-M   'P 1'
#
loop_
_entity.id
_entity.type
_entity.pdbx_description
1 polymer ?
#
loop_
_entity_poly.entity_id
_entity_poly.type
_entity_poly.pdbx_seq_one_letter_code
_entity_poly.pdbx_strand_id
1 'polypeptide(L)'
;SRSSAASDVYKRQAWSREIEGEGLDAVVINTSGCGTTVKDYGHMFREERESERAGKVAALAMDVSEVLTRFGYAPSRPAPGLSVAYHAACSLQHGQKITALPKDLLKRAGFTVKEAAESHLCCGSAGTYNLLQPEIAGQLRERKLGNIDRTGADLIAAGNIGCLTQLAGGARPTVHTVELLDWMAGGPEPAAVTGLAARRA
;
A
#
# COMPACT_ATOMS: atom_id res chain seq x y z
N SER A 1 6.57 -21.18 -2.60
CA SER A 1 7.29 -21.91 -3.68
C SER A 1 8.79 -21.65 -3.55
N ARG A 2 9.63 -22.58 -4.04
CA ARG A 2 11.11 -22.43 -4.00
C ARG A 2 11.58 -21.13 -4.66
N SER A 3 10.87 -20.61 -5.67
CA SER A 3 11.24 -19.36 -6.36
C SER A 3 11.02 -18.11 -5.50
N SER A 4 9.97 -18.04 -4.69
CA SER A 4 9.78 -16.91 -3.76
C SER A 4 10.81 -16.91 -2.64
N ALA A 5 11.10 -18.06 -2.03
CA ALA A 5 12.15 -18.17 -1.02
C ALA A 5 13.54 -17.78 -1.57
N ALA A 6 13.88 -18.21 -2.78
CA ALA A 6 15.14 -17.81 -3.43
C ALA A 6 15.20 -16.29 -3.68
N SER A 7 14.08 -15.67 -4.10
CA SER A 7 14.00 -14.21 -4.28
C SER A 7 14.20 -13.46 -2.96
N ASP A 8 13.63 -13.95 -1.86
CA ASP A 8 13.77 -13.32 -0.55
C ASP A 8 15.21 -13.46 -0.01
N VAL A 9 15.85 -14.61 -0.22
CA VAL A 9 17.29 -14.78 0.09
C VAL A 9 18.14 -13.78 -0.68
N TYR A 10 17.90 -13.62 -1.98
CA TYR A 10 18.66 -12.67 -2.81
C TYR A 10 18.47 -11.22 -2.34
N LYS A 11 17.24 -10.78 -2.11
CA LYS A 11 16.93 -9.43 -1.61
C LYS A 11 17.61 -9.18 -0.26
N ARG A 12 17.47 -10.11 0.67
CA ARG A 12 18.12 -10.04 1.99
C ARG A 12 19.63 -9.86 1.85
N GLN A 13 20.28 -10.66 1.00
CA GLN A 13 21.72 -10.56 0.77
C GLN A 13 22.13 -9.22 0.15
N ALA A 14 21.35 -8.70 -0.80
CA ALA A 14 21.61 -7.39 -1.39
C ALA A 14 21.52 -6.27 -0.36
N TRP A 15 20.42 -6.19 0.38
CA TRP A 15 20.24 -5.17 1.42
C TRP A 15 21.24 -5.32 2.58
N SER A 16 21.61 -6.54 2.96
CA SER A 16 22.63 -6.73 4.01
C SER A 16 23.98 -6.17 3.59
N ARG A 17 24.36 -6.30 2.31
CA ARG A 17 25.62 -5.71 1.78
C ARG A 17 25.60 -4.19 1.87
N GLU A 18 24.48 -3.56 1.51
CA GLU A 18 24.33 -2.10 1.59
C GLU A 18 24.37 -1.61 3.05
N ILE A 19 23.69 -2.34 3.97
CA ILE A 19 23.71 -2.03 5.40
C ILE A 19 25.13 -2.11 5.98
N GLU A 20 25.91 -3.11 5.57
CA GLU A 20 27.28 -3.35 6.03
C GLU A 20 28.31 -2.43 5.34
N GLY A 21 27.96 -1.88 4.17
CA GLY A 21 28.79 -0.95 3.40
C GLY A 21 28.56 0.52 3.80
N GLU A 22 27.78 1.23 3.02
CA GLU A 22 27.49 2.66 3.24
C GLU A 22 26.42 2.92 4.31
N GLY A 23 25.67 1.90 4.68
CA GLY A 23 24.53 1.99 5.58
C GLY A 23 23.22 2.30 4.84
N LEU A 24 22.09 2.03 5.48
CA LEU A 24 20.75 2.37 4.99
C LEU A 24 19.93 2.99 6.11
N ASP A 25 19.23 4.08 5.81
CA ASP A 25 18.25 4.68 6.73
C ASP A 25 16.92 3.90 6.76
N ALA A 26 16.53 3.30 5.64
CA ALA A 26 15.32 2.50 5.50
C ALA A 26 15.34 1.61 4.26
N VAL A 27 14.63 0.50 4.31
CA VAL A 27 14.20 -0.31 3.16
C VAL A 27 12.75 0.04 2.88
N VAL A 28 12.50 0.88 1.88
CA VAL A 28 11.16 1.41 1.59
C VAL A 28 10.36 0.44 0.73
N ILE A 29 9.15 0.14 1.16
CA ILE A 29 8.26 -0.79 0.46
C ILE A 29 6.91 -0.12 0.24
N ASN A 30 6.48 -0.02 -1.03
CA ASN A 30 5.21 0.60 -1.42
C ASN A 30 4.08 -0.41 -1.68
N THR A 31 4.30 -1.70 -1.41
CA THR A 31 3.30 -2.75 -1.52
C THR A 31 3.20 -3.51 -0.21
N SER A 32 2.09 -3.33 0.50
CA SER A 32 1.94 -3.79 1.88
C SER A 32 2.12 -5.30 2.09
N GLY A 33 1.77 -6.13 1.10
CA GLY A 33 2.02 -7.58 1.15
C GLY A 33 3.51 -7.91 1.21
N CYS A 34 4.32 -7.29 0.34
CA CYS A 34 5.78 -7.41 0.36
C CYS A 34 6.36 -6.84 1.67
N GLY A 35 5.82 -5.70 2.12
CA GLY A 35 6.26 -5.07 3.39
C GLY A 35 6.07 -5.98 4.58
N THR A 36 4.93 -6.66 4.69
CA THR A 36 4.68 -7.65 5.75
C THR A 36 5.73 -8.76 5.72
N THR A 37 6.04 -9.30 4.53
CA THR A 37 7.04 -10.36 4.38
C THR A 37 8.44 -9.89 4.79
N VAL A 38 8.87 -8.71 4.34
CA VAL A 38 10.23 -8.20 4.68
C VAL A 38 10.36 -7.88 6.16
N LYS A 39 9.33 -7.30 6.78
CA LYS A 39 9.29 -7.06 8.23
C LYS A 39 9.35 -8.36 9.05
N ASP A 40 8.95 -9.49 8.47
CA ASP A 40 8.97 -10.81 9.10
C ASP A 40 10.29 -11.59 8.88
N TYR A 41 11.26 -11.03 8.15
CA TYR A 41 12.52 -11.72 7.84
C TYR A 41 13.26 -12.20 9.08
N GLY A 42 13.25 -11.44 10.17
CA GLY A 42 13.86 -11.87 11.43
C GLY A 42 13.29 -13.19 11.94
N HIS A 43 11.97 -13.40 11.81
CA HIS A 43 11.32 -14.65 12.17
C HIS A 43 11.50 -15.75 11.11
N MET A 44 11.35 -15.39 9.81
CA MET A 44 11.45 -16.35 8.71
C MET A 44 12.83 -17.03 8.64
N PHE A 45 13.88 -16.28 8.93
CA PHE A 45 15.28 -16.74 8.84
C PHE A 45 15.92 -17.04 10.21
N ARG A 46 15.12 -17.16 11.29
CA ARG A 46 15.62 -17.30 12.67
C ARG A 46 16.54 -18.50 12.92
N GLU A 47 16.41 -19.57 12.13
CA GLU A 47 17.21 -20.80 12.24
C GLU A 47 18.40 -20.82 11.29
N GLU A 48 18.57 -19.78 10.47
CA GLU A 48 19.66 -19.69 9.51
C GLU A 48 20.89 -18.98 10.10
N ARG A 49 22.06 -19.26 9.52
CA ARG A 49 23.33 -18.61 9.93
C ARG A 49 23.30 -17.09 9.82
N GLU A 50 22.43 -16.58 8.96
CA GLU A 50 22.30 -15.13 8.67
C GLU A 50 21.10 -14.50 9.36
N SER A 51 20.56 -15.12 10.41
CA SER A 51 19.40 -14.61 11.16
C SER A 51 19.58 -13.17 11.65
N GLU A 52 20.78 -12.83 12.12
CA GLU A 52 21.11 -11.46 12.56
C GLU A 52 21.00 -10.45 11.41
N ARG A 53 21.54 -10.77 10.23
CA ARG A 53 21.42 -9.92 9.03
C ARG A 53 19.97 -9.76 8.61
N ALA A 54 19.20 -10.84 8.63
CA ALA A 54 17.77 -10.80 8.34
C ALA A 54 17.01 -9.90 9.33
N GLY A 55 17.35 -9.96 10.60
CA GLY A 55 16.82 -9.07 11.63
C GLY A 55 17.12 -7.60 11.38
N LYS A 56 18.35 -7.27 10.96
CA LYS A 56 18.74 -5.89 10.59
C LYS A 56 17.93 -5.37 9.40
N VAL A 57 17.75 -6.18 8.36
CA VAL A 57 16.91 -5.82 7.20
C VAL A 57 15.46 -5.60 7.63
N ALA A 58 14.90 -6.52 8.43
CA ALA A 58 13.52 -6.39 8.93
C ALA A 58 13.30 -5.13 9.77
N ALA A 59 14.28 -4.75 10.59
CA ALA A 59 14.24 -3.54 11.42
C ALA A 59 14.24 -2.23 10.60
N LEU A 60 14.84 -2.23 9.42
CA LEU A 60 14.88 -1.09 8.50
C LEU A 60 13.71 -1.09 7.50
N ALA A 61 12.92 -2.16 7.44
CA ALA A 61 11.78 -2.25 6.52
C ALA A 61 10.66 -1.31 6.95
N MET A 62 10.28 -0.41 6.07
CA MET A 62 9.24 0.58 6.30
C MET A 62 8.26 0.62 5.13
N ASP A 63 6.96 0.68 5.44
CA ASP A 63 5.96 1.06 4.45
C ASP A 63 6.20 2.51 4.01
N VAL A 64 5.90 2.83 2.76
CA VAL A 64 6.08 4.20 2.23
C VAL A 64 5.36 5.24 3.09
N SER A 65 4.23 4.89 3.72
CA SER A 65 3.51 5.81 4.62
C SER A 65 4.25 6.06 5.94
N GLU A 66 5.01 5.08 6.43
CA GLU A 66 5.89 5.28 7.60
C GLU A 66 7.05 6.21 7.24
N VAL A 67 7.67 6.00 6.07
CA VAL A 67 8.77 6.85 5.57
C VAL A 67 8.33 8.30 5.42
N LEU A 68 7.23 8.54 4.71
CA LEU A 68 6.70 9.89 4.50
C LEU A 68 6.31 10.59 5.80
N THR A 69 5.86 9.82 6.78
CA THR A 69 5.56 10.37 8.11
C THR A 69 6.82 10.68 8.89
N ARG A 70 7.81 9.78 8.87
CA ARG A 70 9.07 9.91 9.63
C ARG A 70 9.96 11.02 9.10
N PHE A 71 10.10 11.13 7.78
CA PHE A 71 11.03 12.09 7.14
C PHE A 71 10.35 13.40 6.72
N GLY A 72 9.05 13.51 6.94
CA GLY A 72 8.29 14.72 6.70
C GLY A 72 7.72 14.80 5.28
N TYR A 73 6.42 14.61 5.13
CA TYR A 73 5.68 14.85 3.91
C TYR A 73 5.03 16.23 3.95
N ALA A 74 5.23 17.02 2.90
CA ALA A 74 4.56 18.31 2.72
C ALA A 74 4.02 18.45 1.30
N PRO A 75 2.71 18.70 1.10
CA PRO A 75 2.17 19.01 -0.20
C PRO A 75 2.67 20.37 -0.67
N SER A 76 2.95 20.51 -1.96
CA SER A 76 3.36 21.77 -2.62
C SER A 76 2.27 22.36 -3.52
N ARG A 77 1.16 21.63 -3.69
CA ARG A 77 0.02 22.04 -4.52
C ARG A 77 -1.21 22.33 -3.65
N PRO A 78 -2.13 23.21 -4.13
CA PRO A 78 -3.42 23.41 -3.47
C PRO A 78 -4.24 22.13 -3.46
N ALA A 79 -5.13 22.00 -2.48
CA ALA A 79 -6.03 20.85 -2.33
C ALA A 79 -6.82 20.60 -3.65
N PRO A 80 -6.90 19.36 -4.12
CA PRO A 80 -7.52 19.05 -5.42
C PRO A 80 -9.06 19.06 -5.41
N GLY A 81 -9.68 19.26 -4.22
CA GLY A 81 -11.13 19.22 -4.06
C GLY A 81 -11.76 17.83 -4.24
N LEU A 82 -10.96 16.78 -4.27
CA LEU A 82 -11.39 15.40 -4.48
C LEU A 82 -11.58 14.63 -3.18
N SER A 83 -12.56 13.73 -3.19
CA SER A 83 -12.80 12.78 -2.10
C SER A 83 -12.29 11.39 -2.46
N VAL A 84 -11.66 10.73 -1.48
CA VAL A 84 -10.99 9.44 -1.64
C VAL A 84 -11.62 8.42 -0.71
N ALA A 85 -12.12 7.31 -1.26
CA ALA A 85 -12.40 6.11 -0.46
C ALA A 85 -11.10 5.37 -0.22
N TYR A 86 -10.56 5.43 1.00
CA TYR A 86 -9.35 4.70 1.32
C TYR A 86 -9.67 3.23 1.57
N HIS A 87 -9.08 2.34 0.77
CA HIS A 87 -9.10 0.90 0.99
C HIS A 87 -7.88 0.46 1.79
N ALA A 88 -8.09 0.13 3.06
CA ALA A 88 -7.06 -0.41 3.92
C ALA A 88 -6.71 -1.85 3.51
N ALA A 89 -5.54 -2.06 2.93
CA ALA A 89 -5.08 -3.40 2.59
C ALA A 89 -4.93 -4.26 3.86
N CYS A 90 -5.42 -5.51 3.83
CA CYS A 90 -5.40 -6.38 5.01
C CYS A 90 -3.98 -6.65 5.53
N SER A 91 -2.99 -6.79 4.64
CA SER A 91 -1.57 -6.90 5.01
C SER A 91 -1.03 -5.66 5.73
N LEU A 92 -1.51 -4.47 5.38
CA LEU A 92 -1.10 -3.23 6.06
C LEU A 92 -1.78 -3.10 7.43
N GLN A 93 -3.13 -3.18 7.46
CA GLN A 93 -3.87 -2.94 8.70
C GLN A 93 -3.76 -4.07 9.73
N HIS A 94 -3.77 -5.33 9.29
CA HIS A 94 -3.71 -6.49 10.19
C HIS A 94 -2.30 -7.04 10.34
N GLY A 95 -1.52 -7.12 9.27
CA GLY A 95 -0.15 -7.62 9.28
C GLY A 95 0.83 -6.63 9.90
N GLN A 96 0.88 -5.41 9.40
CA GLN A 96 1.83 -4.39 9.87
C GLN A 96 1.26 -3.47 10.96
N LYS A 97 -0.05 -3.54 11.27
CA LYS A 97 -0.74 -2.68 12.24
C LYS A 97 -0.73 -1.18 11.89
N ILE A 98 -0.55 -0.86 10.61
CA ILE A 98 -0.57 0.50 10.09
C ILE A 98 -2.00 0.82 9.63
N THR A 99 -2.73 1.62 10.40
CA THR A 99 -4.15 1.92 10.17
C THR A 99 -4.44 3.39 9.88
N ALA A 100 -3.70 4.31 10.49
CA ALA A 100 -3.95 5.75 10.43
C ALA A 100 -3.07 6.47 9.38
N LEU A 101 -1.78 6.15 9.32
CA LEU A 101 -0.78 6.91 8.55
C LEU A 101 -1.19 7.22 7.10
N PRO A 102 -1.65 6.26 6.27
CA PRO A 102 -2.02 6.57 4.89
C PRO A 102 -3.20 7.55 4.80
N LYS A 103 -4.17 7.43 5.72
CA LYS A 103 -5.33 8.33 5.78
C LYS A 103 -4.94 9.75 6.19
N ASP A 104 -4.05 9.86 7.16
CA ASP A 104 -3.58 11.15 7.66
C ASP A 104 -2.71 11.86 6.62
N LEU A 105 -1.88 11.13 5.89
CA LEU A 105 -1.13 11.65 4.75
C LEU A 105 -2.05 12.16 3.63
N LEU A 106 -3.09 11.40 3.26
CA LEU A 106 -4.08 11.83 2.27
C LEU A 106 -4.84 13.09 2.73
N LYS A 107 -5.24 13.17 4.00
CA LYS A 107 -5.87 14.39 4.57
C LYS A 107 -4.91 15.57 4.52
N ARG A 108 -3.65 15.37 4.90
CA ARG A 108 -2.60 16.40 4.83
C ARG A 108 -2.37 16.87 3.40
N ALA A 109 -2.48 15.96 2.42
CA ALA A 109 -2.42 16.27 1.00
C ALA A 109 -3.66 17.02 0.46
N GLY A 110 -4.67 17.27 1.28
CA GLY A 110 -5.87 18.04 0.93
C GLY A 110 -7.02 17.21 0.38
N PHE A 111 -6.97 15.87 0.46
CA PHE A 111 -8.09 15.02 0.07
C PHE A 111 -9.13 14.87 1.20
N THR A 112 -10.40 14.80 0.82
CA THR A 112 -11.46 14.37 1.74
C THR A 112 -11.48 12.85 1.83
N VAL A 113 -10.95 12.28 2.90
CA VAL A 113 -10.89 10.83 3.09
C VAL A 113 -12.20 10.29 3.63
N LYS A 114 -12.80 9.34 2.91
CA LYS A 114 -14.02 8.62 3.29
C LYS A 114 -13.72 7.17 3.62
N GLU A 115 -14.35 6.65 4.66
CA GLU A 115 -14.23 5.25 5.06
C GLU A 115 -15.46 4.46 4.61
N ALA A 116 -15.22 3.36 3.92
CA ALA A 116 -16.29 2.47 3.52
C ALA A 116 -16.72 1.59 4.71
N ALA A 117 -17.99 1.21 4.74
CA ALA A 117 -18.46 0.20 5.67
C ALA A 117 -17.64 -1.09 5.50
N GLU A 118 -17.50 -1.85 6.58
CA GLU A 118 -16.71 -3.10 6.58
C GLU A 118 -15.27 -2.92 6.05
N SER A 119 -14.62 -1.81 6.46
CA SER A 119 -13.26 -1.49 6.00
C SER A 119 -12.25 -2.62 6.27
N HIS A 120 -12.50 -3.42 7.32
CA HIS A 120 -11.67 -4.57 7.73
C HIS A 120 -11.74 -5.77 6.76
N LEU A 121 -12.78 -5.87 5.90
CA LEU A 121 -12.90 -6.98 4.96
C LEU A 121 -11.86 -6.90 3.84
N CYS A 122 -11.36 -8.08 3.43
CA CYS A 122 -10.50 -8.23 2.26
C CYS A 122 -11.22 -7.79 0.98
N CYS A 123 -10.45 -7.33 -0.02
CA CYS A 123 -10.94 -7.07 -1.37
C CYS A 123 -11.16 -8.36 -2.20
N GLY A 124 -10.71 -9.51 -1.67
CA GLY A 124 -10.75 -10.79 -2.38
C GLY A 124 -9.44 -11.17 -3.08
N SER A 125 -8.46 -10.28 -3.20
CA SER A 125 -7.19 -10.58 -3.87
C SER A 125 -6.35 -11.64 -3.13
N ALA A 126 -6.00 -11.39 -1.86
CA ALA A 126 -5.25 -12.28 -0.97
C ALA A 126 -4.12 -13.09 -1.66
N GLY A 127 -3.19 -12.39 -2.31
CA GLY A 127 -2.11 -12.99 -3.09
C GLY A 127 -2.64 -13.66 -4.36
N THR A 128 -2.57 -14.98 -4.43
CA THR A 128 -3.09 -15.77 -5.56
C THR A 128 -4.49 -16.36 -5.32
N TYR A 129 -5.13 -15.99 -4.21
CA TYR A 129 -6.44 -16.55 -3.84
C TYR A 129 -7.52 -16.26 -4.89
N ASN A 130 -7.52 -15.06 -5.47
CA ASN A 130 -8.46 -14.69 -6.52
C ASN A 130 -8.33 -15.54 -7.81
N LEU A 131 -7.16 -16.11 -8.06
CA LEU A 131 -6.95 -17.05 -9.17
C LEU A 131 -7.40 -18.46 -8.84
N LEU A 132 -7.24 -18.89 -7.59
CA LEU A 132 -7.54 -20.24 -7.12
C LEU A 132 -9.00 -20.40 -6.68
N GLN A 133 -9.61 -19.32 -6.20
CA GLN A 133 -10.99 -19.28 -5.67
C GLN A 133 -11.75 -18.07 -6.25
N PRO A 134 -11.92 -18.00 -7.59
CA PRO A 134 -12.43 -16.81 -8.28
C PRO A 134 -13.86 -16.45 -7.87
N GLU A 135 -14.70 -17.44 -7.56
CA GLU A 135 -16.10 -17.21 -7.16
C GLU A 135 -16.18 -16.46 -5.82
N ILE A 136 -15.50 -16.96 -4.77
CA ILE A 136 -15.49 -16.30 -3.45
C ILE A 136 -14.78 -14.94 -3.52
N ALA A 137 -13.68 -14.87 -4.26
CA ALA A 137 -12.95 -13.63 -4.47
C ALA A 137 -13.80 -12.57 -5.19
N GLY A 138 -14.64 -12.99 -6.15
CA GLY A 138 -15.62 -12.16 -6.84
C GLY A 138 -16.67 -11.59 -5.89
N GLN A 139 -17.28 -12.43 -5.05
CA GLN A 139 -18.26 -12.00 -4.04
C GLN A 139 -17.67 -10.98 -3.06
N LEU A 140 -16.44 -11.21 -2.59
CA LEU A 140 -15.73 -10.26 -1.71
C LEU A 140 -15.48 -8.92 -2.43
N ARG A 141 -15.05 -8.97 -3.69
CA ARG A 141 -14.84 -7.79 -4.54
C ARG A 141 -16.12 -6.97 -4.70
N GLU A 142 -17.21 -7.60 -5.10
CA GLU A 142 -18.52 -6.95 -5.30
C GLU A 142 -19.02 -6.29 -4.00
N ARG A 143 -18.94 -6.99 -2.88
CA ARG A 143 -19.30 -6.46 -1.57
C ARG A 143 -18.44 -5.24 -1.20
N LYS A 144 -17.12 -5.32 -1.44
CA LYS A 144 -16.19 -4.22 -1.17
C LYS A 144 -16.48 -3.01 -2.06
N LEU A 145 -16.66 -3.22 -3.38
CA LEU A 145 -17.00 -2.13 -4.31
C LEU A 145 -18.35 -1.49 -3.95
N GLY A 146 -19.38 -2.27 -3.62
CA GLY A 146 -20.67 -1.75 -3.17
C GLY A 146 -20.56 -0.90 -1.89
N ASN A 147 -19.70 -1.29 -0.94
CA ASN A 147 -19.43 -0.47 0.25
C ASN A 147 -18.69 0.83 -0.09
N ILE A 148 -17.75 0.78 -1.01
CA ILE A 148 -17.00 1.95 -1.50
C ILE A 148 -17.94 2.91 -2.25
N ASP A 149 -18.76 2.41 -3.16
CA ASP A 149 -19.69 3.23 -3.96
C ASP A 149 -20.68 4.01 -3.09
N ARG A 150 -21.15 3.41 -1.98
CA ARG A 150 -22.02 4.09 -1.00
C ARG A 150 -21.36 5.28 -0.31
N THR A 151 -20.03 5.37 -0.29
CA THR A 151 -19.33 6.55 0.25
C THR A 151 -19.51 7.79 -0.64
N GLY A 152 -19.86 7.62 -1.91
CA GLY A 152 -19.88 8.71 -2.89
C GLY A 152 -18.51 9.37 -3.11
N ALA A 153 -17.41 8.65 -2.88
CA ALA A 153 -16.06 9.16 -3.14
C ALA A 153 -15.80 9.26 -4.65
N ASP A 154 -14.86 10.11 -5.04
CA ASP A 154 -14.49 10.30 -6.45
C ASP A 154 -13.59 9.20 -6.97
N LEU A 155 -12.72 8.67 -6.10
CA LEU A 155 -11.74 7.66 -6.43
C LEU A 155 -11.45 6.73 -5.24
N ILE A 156 -10.78 5.62 -5.53
CA ILE A 156 -10.29 4.64 -4.54
C ILE A 156 -8.78 4.78 -4.42
N ALA A 157 -8.26 4.86 -3.19
CA ALA A 157 -6.83 4.77 -2.93
C ALA A 157 -6.51 3.50 -2.12
N ALA A 158 -5.45 2.81 -2.51
CA ALA A 158 -4.93 1.65 -1.78
C ALA A 158 -3.39 1.58 -1.86
N GLY A 159 -2.75 0.99 -0.86
CA GLY A 159 -1.29 0.80 -0.78
C GLY A 159 -0.85 -0.64 -1.08
N ASN A 160 -1.55 -1.36 -1.97
CA ASN A 160 -1.19 -2.74 -2.32
C ASN A 160 -1.62 -3.09 -3.73
N ILE A 161 -0.68 -3.53 -4.57
CA ILE A 161 -0.94 -3.85 -5.98
C ILE A 161 -2.05 -4.89 -6.16
N GLY A 162 -2.10 -5.92 -5.33
CA GLY A 162 -3.16 -6.93 -5.40
C GLY A 162 -4.55 -6.33 -5.17
N CYS A 163 -4.69 -5.38 -4.24
CA CYS A 163 -5.95 -4.65 -4.01
C CYS A 163 -6.27 -3.73 -5.18
N LEU A 164 -5.28 -3.00 -5.72
CA LEU A 164 -5.46 -2.12 -6.88
C LEU A 164 -6.01 -2.91 -8.07
N THR A 165 -5.37 -4.03 -8.41
CA THR A 165 -5.79 -4.90 -9.51
C THR A 165 -7.18 -5.50 -9.27
N GLN A 166 -7.46 -5.95 -8.04
CA GLN A 166 -8.74 -6.57 -7.69
C GLN A 166 -9.91 -5.57 -7.75
N LEU A 167 -9.69 -4.33 -7.34
CA LEU A 167 -10.73 -3.28 -7.33
C LEU A 167 -10.82 -2.51 -8.65
N ALA A 168 -9.83 -2.68 -9.55
CA ALA A 168 -9.86 -2.07 -10.87
C ALA A 168 -11.11 -2.47 -11.67
N GLY A 169 -11.57 -1.56 -12.55
CA GLY A 169 -12.77 -1.78 -13.37
C GLY A 169 -14.10 -1.63 -12.60
N GLY A 170 -14.07 -1.18 -11.34
CA GLY A 170 -15.26 -0.69 -10.64
C GLY A 170 -15.73 0.68 -11.19
N ALA A 171 -16.79 1.23 -10.60
CA ALA A 171 -17.34 2.54 -11.02
C ALA A 171 -16.39 3.71 -10.74
N ARG A 172 -15.40 3.55 -9.88
CA ARG A 172 -14.45 4.59 -9.47
C ARG A 172 -13.03 4.25 -9.93
N PRO A 173 -12.23 5.23 -10.38
CA PRO A 173 -10.83 4.99 -10.65
C PRO A 173 -10.09 4.57 -9.38
N THR A 174 -9.15 3.64 -9.55
CA THR A 174 -8.35 3.10 -8.44
C THR A 174 -6.90 3.52 -8.64
N VAL A 175 -6.30 4.09 -7.59
CA VAL A 175 -4.96 4.72 -7.63
C VAL A 175 -4.14 4.24 -6.45
N HIS A 176 -2.83 4.11 -6.62
CA HIS A 176 -1.96 3.86 -5.48
C HIS A 176 -1.86 5.12 -4.60
N THR A 177 -1.92 4.92 -3.28
CA THR A 177 -1.87 6.04 -2.31
C THR A 177 -0.65 6.94 -2.55
N VAL A 178 0.52 6.37 -2.85
CA VAL A 178 1.75 7.14 -3.08
C VAL A 178 1.69 7.99 -4.35
N GLU A 179 0.98 7.57 -5.40
CA GLU A 179 0.82 8.38 -6.61
C GLU A 179 0.04 9.68 -6.33
N LEU A 180 -0.98 9.60 -5.46
CA LEU A 180 -1.73 10.78 -5.03
C LEU A 180 -0.85 11.72 -4.18
N LEU A 181 -0.03 11.15 -3.30
CA LEU A 181 0.88 11.93 -2.46
C LEU A 181 1.99 12.58 -3.28
N ASP A 182 2.56 11.85 -4.24
CA ASP A 182 3.56 12.38 -5.18
C ASP A 182 2.99 13.52 -6.03
N TRP A 183 1.79 13.34 -6.59
CA TRP A 183 1.08 14.39 -7.32
C TRP A 183 0.95 15.66 -6.48
N MET A 184 0.51 15.54 -5.24
CA MET A 184 0.35 16.70 -4.34
C MET A 184 1.69 17.30 -3.88
N ALA A 185 2.78 16.54 -3.95
CA ALA A 185 4.14 17.02 -3.70
C ALA A 185 4.81 17.69 -4.92
N GLY A 186 4.13 17.75 -6.07
CA GLY A 186 4.65 18.38 -7.29
C GLY A 186 4.89 17.39 -8.43
N GLY A 187 4.76 16.09 -8.21
CA GLY A 187 4.86 15.05 -9.23
C GLY A 187 3.73 15.07 -10.28
N PRO A 188 3.71 14.15 -11.24
CA PRO A 188 2.70 14.09 -12.29
C PRO A 188 1.32 13.74 -11.74
N GLU A 189 0.26 14.24 -12.40
CA GLU A 189 -1.11 13.81 -12.12
C GLU A 189 -1.27 12.33 -12.53
N PRO A 190 -1.79 11.47 -11.63
CA PRO A 190 -2.02 10.07 -11.98
C PRO A 190 -3.03 9.94 -13.13
N ALA A 191 -2.71 9.13 -14.14
CA ALA A 191 -3.55 8.97 -15.34
C ALA A 191 -5.00 8.58 -15.01
N ALA A 192 -5.20 7.77 -13.96
CA ALA A 192 -6.52 7.32 -13.55
C ALA A 192 -7.42 8.43 -12.99
N VAL A 193 -6.87 9.58 -12.60
CA VAL A 193 -7.63 10.71 -12.03
C VAL A 193 -7.63 11.95 -12.92
N THR A 194 -6.97 11.89 -14.08
CA THR A 194 -6.87 13.00 -15.00
C THR A 194 -8.23 13.59 -15.33
N GLY A 195 -8.36 14.89 -15.11
CA GLY A 195 -9.57 15.67 -15.35
C GLY A 195 -10.69 15.47 -14.33
N LEU A 196 -10.53 14.68 -13.26
CA LEU A 196 -11.56 14.58 -12.21
C LEU A 196 -11.72 15.91 -11.44
N ALA A 197 -10.63 16.57 -11.11
CA ALA A 197 -10.66 17.86 -10.42
C ALA A 197 -11.34 18.95 -11.28
N ALA A 198 -11.04 18.99 -12.57
CA ALA A 198 -11.61 19.96 -13.51
C ALA A 198 -13.14 19.79 -13.71
N ARG A 199 -13.71 18.62 -13.48
CA ARG A 199 -15.16 18.37 -13.61
C ARG A 199 -15.97 18.87 -12.42
N ARG A 200 -15.32 19.32 -11.35
CA ARG A 200 -15.95 19.81 -10.12
C ARG A 200 -15.81 21.32 -9.91
N ALA A 201 -14.91 21.95 -10.67
CA ALA A 201 -14.75 23.40 -10.69
C ALA A 201 -15.78 24.05 -11.62
#